data_af624b7a967cf2b4d19d3c0aecf215a3
#
_entry.id   af624b7a967cf2b4d19d3c0aecf215a3
#
_cell.length_a   1.000
_cell.length_b   1.000
_cell.length_c   1.000
_cell.angle_alpha   90.00
_cell.angle_beta   90.00
_cell.angle_gamma   90.00
#
_symmetry.space_group_name_H-M   'P 1'
#
loop_
_entity.id
_entity.type
_entity.pdbx_description
1 polymer ?
#
loop_
_entity_poly.entity_id
_entity_poly.type
_entity_poly.pdbx_seq_one_letter_code
_entity_poly.pdbx_strand_id
1 'polypeptide(L)'
;RFNPKEESEKNYKKRINKSLNTMGALTWEIKKGLTLRNEFGFENNTEEQRKFWGMGTKNAKNNNNQPMAEWMMKQGTKWQLTNVLNYNFTLDDDAHDIRLMLGQEIKHQQTKTKTYSTRYFPENTTAEQAFDNLSLGTPYENSSKADSPSRISSFFGRINYGYKDKYLATFTLRADGSSKFASNNRWGFFPGISAGWNVHEEAFFKDSKFAEVVSLIKPRISYGLNGNVNGIGNFDVYGKYGSVGAYNGNL
;
A
#
# COMPACT_ATOMS: atom_id res chain seq x y z
N ARG A 1 -15.09 41.46 -8.93
CA ARG A 1 -14.57 40.94 -7.66
C ARG A 1 -15.52 39.84 -7.20
N PHE A 2 -15.00 38.66 -6.79
CA PHE A 2 -15.80 37.61 -6.17
C PHE A 2 -15.91 37.92 -4.68
N ASN A 3 -17.11 37.72 -4.12
CA ASN A 3 -17.33 37.81 -2.68
C ASN A 3 -17.02 36.44 -2.04
N PRO A 4 -15.97 36.31 -1.21
CA PRO A 4 -15.60 35.03 -0.62
C PRO A 4 -16.71 34.41 0.25
N LYS A 5 -17.53 35.25 0.90
CA LYS A 5 -18.65 34.77 1.73
C LYS A 5 -19.74 34.14 0.86
N GLU A 6 -20.15 34.80 -0.20
CA GLU A 6 -21.13 34.30 -1.16
C GLU A 6 -20.64 33.02 -1.87
N GLU A 7 -19.35 32.98 -2.22
CA GLU A 7 -18.70 31.79 -2.79
C GLU A 7 -18.77 30.61 -1.83
N SER A 8 -18.53 30.82 -0.53
CA SER A 8 -18.58 29.77 0.48
C SER A 8 -19.99 29.25 0.75
N GLU A 9 -20.99 30.13 0.73
CA GLU A 9 -22.39 29.78 0.99
C GLU A 9 -23.04 29.02 -0.17
N LYS A 10 -22.61 29.27 -1.42
CA LYS A 10 -23.17 28.68 -2.64
C LYS A 10 -22.36 27.49 -3.17
N ASN A 11 -21.21 27.22 -2.62
CA ASN A 11 -20.43 26.03 -2.91
C ASN A 11 -20.76 24.93 -1.92
N TYR A 12 -20.94 23.73 -2.43
CA TYR A 12 -21.13 22.52 -1.61
C TYR A 12 -20.05 21.51 -1.93
N LYS A 13 -19.39 20.98 -0.91
CA LYS A 13 -18.44 19.89 -1.04
C LYS A 13 -18.62 18.90 0.10
N LYS A 14 -18.94 17.67 -0.25
CA LYS A 14 -19.04 16.56 0.69
C LYS A 14 -18.14 15.43 0.25
N ARG A 15 -17.42 14.84 1.22
CA ARG A 15 -16.62 13.64 1.00
C ARG A 15 -17.02 12.59 2.02
N ILE A 16 -17.30 11.40 1.56
CA ILE A 16 -17.65 10.24 2.39
C ILE A 16 -16.63 9.15 2.09
N ASN A 17 -15.93 8.68 3.12
CA ASN A 17 -15.02 7.57 3.03
C ASN A 17 -15.61 6.39 3.80
N LYS A 18 -15.64 5.22 3.17
CA LYS A 18 -16.03 3.96 3.80
C LYS A 18 -14.89 2.97 3.61
N SER A 19 -14.50 2.29 4.68
CA SER A 19 -13.46 1.30 4.67
C SER A 19 -13.95 0.01 5.30
N LEU A 20 -13.73 -1.09 4.62
CA LEU A 20 -13.91 -2.44 5.14
C LEU A 20 -12.56 -3.15 5.12
N ASN A 21 -12.08 -3.54 6.30
CA ASN A 21 -10.85 -4.29 6.48
C ASN A 21 -11.19 -5.60 7.17
N THR A 22 -10.79 -6.70 6.56
CA THR A 22 -10.98 -8.05 7.11
C THR A 22 -9.67 -8.80 7.05
N MET A 23 -9.31 -9.48 8.13
CA MET A 23 -8.13 -10.33 8.20
C MET A 23 -8.48 -11.63 8.92
N GLY A 24 -8.00 -12.75 8.37
CA GLY A 24 -8.10 -14.07 8.98
C GLY A 24 -6.75 -14.77 8.92
N ALA A 25 -6.45 -15.55 9.95
CA ALA A 25 -5.24 -16.34 10.00
C ALA A 25 -5.55 -17.75 10.52
N LEU A 26 -4.90 -18.74 9.92
CA LEU A 26 -4.92 -20.15 10.35
C LEU A 26 -3.49 -20.59 10.60
N THR A 27 -3.23 -21.15 11.77
CA THR A 27 -1.92 -21.70 12.13
C THR A 27 -2.08 -23.18 12.45
N TRP A 28 -1.27 -24.01 11.77
CA TRP A 28 -1.19 -25.45 12.00
C TRP A 28 0.15 -25.80 12.60
N GLU A 29 0.13 -26.52 13.68
CA GLU A 29 1.31 -27.22 14.18
C GLU A 29 1.34 -28.62 13.56
N ILE A 30 2.19 -28.80 12.53
CA ILE A 30 2.30 -30.04 11.76
C ILE A 30 3.00 -31.12 12.62
N LYS A 31 4.04 -30.70 13.32
CA LYS A 31 4.77 -31.46 14.35
C LYS A 31 5.49 -30.47 15.25
N LYS A 32 6.01 -30.94 16.39
CA LYS A 32 6.77 -30.11 17.33
C LYS A 32 7.85 -29.28 16.60
N GLY A 33 7.76 -27.97 16.74
CA GLY A 33 8.66 -27.00 16.12
C GLY A 33 8.37 -26.66 14.66
N LEU A 34 7.48 -27.41 13.96
CA LEU A 34 7.11 -27.13 12.57
C LEU A 34 5.69 -26.59 12.49
N THR A 35 5.55 -25.31 12.12
CA THR A 35 4.26 -24.64 12.00
C THR A 35 4.06 -24.06 10.60
N LEU A 36 2.86 -24.18 10.07
CA LEU A 36 2.39 -23.49 8.86
C LEU A 36 1.34 -22.46 9.25
N ARG A 37 1.58 -21.20 8.90
CA ARG A 37 0.63 -20.09 9.09
C ARG A 37 0.17 -19.59 7.73
N ASN A 38 -1.14 -19.58 7.53
CA ASN A 38 -1.80 -18.96 6.37
C ASN A 38 -2.55 -17.73 6.86
N GLU A 39 -2.37 -16.61 6.19
CA GLU A 39 -3.00 -15.34 6.53
C GLU A 39 -3.59 -14.73 5.27
N PHE A 40 -4.86 -14.34 5.35
CA PHE A 40 -5.57 -13.65 4.28
C PHE A 40 -6.07 -12.30 4.79
N GLY A 41 -5.73 -11.24 4.07
CA GLY A 41 -6.22 -9.88 4.29
C GLY A 41 -7.00 -9.36 3.10
N PHE A 42 -8.09 -8.67 3.37
CA PHE A 42 -8.91 -7.99 2.38
C PHE A 42 -9.24 -6.58 2.85
N GLU A 43 -9.06 -5.60 1.95
CA GLU A 43 -9.38 -4.19 2.18
C GLU A 43 -10.20 -3.67 1.00
N ASN A 44 -11.32 -3.04 1.29
CA ASN A 44 -12.14 -2.34 0.32
C ASN A 44 -12.42 -0.92 0.82
N ASN A 45 -11.89 0.08 0.11
CA ASN A 45 -12.04 1.49 0.41
C ASN A 45 -12.89 2.14 -0.68
N THR A 46 -13.96 2.82 -0.27
CA THR A 46 -14.80 3.62 -1.15
C THR A 46 -14.75 5.08 -0.72
N GLU A 47 -14.38 5.96 -1.64
CA GLU A 47 -14.45 7.41 -1.49
C GLU A 47 -15.53 7.93 -2.44
N GLU A 48 -16.50 8.63 -1.88
CA GLU A 48 -17.50 9.38 -2.63
C GLU A 48 -17.27 10.87 -2.40
N GLN A 49 -17.13 11.64 -3.46
CA GLN A 49 -16.99 13.07 -3.39
C GLN A 49 -18.07 13.74 -4.24
N ARG A 50 -18.83 14.63 -3.63
CA ARG A 50 -19.84 15.46 -4.29
C ARG A 50 -19.42 16.93 -4.19
N LYS A 51 -19.36 17.60 -5.32
CA LYS A 51 -19.10 19.04 -5.42
C LYS A 51 -20.20 19.69 -6.22
N PHE A 52 -20.72 20.80 -5.70
CA PHE A 52 -21.72 21.60 -6.39
C PHE A 52 -21.30 23.08 -6.30
N TRP A 53 -21.50 23.79 -7.39
CA TRP A 53 -21.24 25.22 -7.52
C TRP A 53 -22.52 25.89 -7.94
N GLY A 54 -23.11 26.64 -7.01
CA GLY A 54 -24.36 27.38 -7.24
C GLY A 54 -24.15 28.64 -8.08
N MET A 55 -25.25 29.19 -8.54
CA MET A 55 -25.29 30.44 -9.32
C MET A 55 -24.53 31.58 -8.61
N GLY A 56 -23.75 32.36 -9.34
CA GLY A 56 -22.95 33.46 -8.82
C GLY A 56 -21.55 33.08 -8.37
N THR A 57 -21.24 31.77 -8.19
CA THR A 57 -19.89 31.31 -7.89
C THR A 57 -18.95 31.48 -9.09
N LYS A 58 -17.64 31.46 -8.84
CA LYS A 58 -16.63 31.57 -9.92
C LYS A 58 -16.84 30.51 -11.00
N ASN A 59 -17.08 29.27 -10.59
CA ASN A 59 -17.27 28.15 -11.53
C ASN A 59 -18.59 28.28 -12.32
N ALA A 60 -19.68 28.67 -11.66
CA ALA A 60 -20.95 28.92 -12.35
C ALA A 60 -20.86 30.06 -13.36
N LYS A 61 -20.12 31.16 -13.04
CA LYS A 61 -19.91 32.29 -13.98
C LYS A 61 -19.18 31.86 -15.25
N ASN A 62 -18.26 30.89 -15.15
CA ASN A 62 -17.60 30.29 -16.32
C ASN A 62 -18.50 29.30 -17.07
N ASN A 63 -19.71 29.03 -16.53
CA ASN A 63 -20.71 28.14 -17.06
C ASN A 63 -22.05 28.88 -17.32
N ASN A 64 -22.00 30.03 -17.96
CA ASN A 64 -23.15 30.90 -18.22
C ASN A 64 -23.92 31.31 -16.95
N ASN A 65 -23.21 31.39 -15.82
CA ASN A 65 -23.75 31.66 -14.50
C ASN A 65 -24.78 30.62 -14.00
N GLN A 66 -24.84 29.45 -14.64
CA GLN A 66 -25.71 28.35 -14.25
C GLN A 66 -24.99 27.37 -13.33
N PRO A 67 -25.69 26.73 -12.39
CA PRO A 67 -25.11 25.77 -11.48
C PRO A 67 -24.47 24.57 -12.19
N MET A 68 -23.49 23.96 -11.54
CA MET A 68 -22.83 22.75 -12.02
C MET A 68 -22.50 21.81 -10.85
N ALA A 69 -22.41 20.53 -11.16
CA ALA A 69 -22.12 19.47 -10.18
C ALA A 69 -21.07 18.48 -10.69
N GLU A 70 -20.29 17.95 -9.76
CA GLU A 70 -19.35 16.84 -9.99
C GLU A 70 -19.56 15.77 -8.92
N TRP A 71 -19.79 14.55 -9.34
CA TRP A 71 -19.90 13.38 -8.48
C TRP A 71 -18.83 12.36 -8.83
N MET A 72 -17.85 12.20 -7.93
CA MET A 72 -16.77 11.24 -8.08
C MET A 72 -16.98 10.06 -7.12
N MET A 73 -16.83 8.87 -7.64
CA MET A 73 -16.77 7.62 -6.89
C MET A 73 -15.46 6.92 -7.16
N LYS A 74 -14.67 6.67 -6.11
CA LYS A 74 -13.39 5.96 -6.17
C LYS A 74 -13.46 4.73 -5.29
N GLN A 75 -13.21 3.57 -5.86
CA GLN A 75 -13.17 2.29 -5.16
C GLN A 75 -11.77 1.68 -5.27
N GLY A 76 -11.14 1.44 -4.13
CA GLY A 76 -9.87 0.73 -4.01
C GLY A 76 -10.10 -0.64 -3.39
N THR A 77 -9.65 -1.69 -4.05
CA THR A 77 -9.69 -3.06 -3.53
C THR A 77 -8.26 -3.58 -3.41
N LYS A 78 -7.93 -4.13 -2.25
CA LYS A 78 -6.67 -4.83 -2.00
C LYS A 78 -6.96 -6.17 -1.37
N TRP A 79 -6.19 -7.19 -1.74
CA TRP A 79 -6.14 -8.43 -0.99
C TRP A 79 -4.70 -8.96 -0.94
N GLN A 80 -4.42 -9.69 0.12
CA GLN A 80 -3.11 -10.27 0.39
C GLN A 80 -3.30 -11.68 0.93
N LEU A 81 -2.53 -12.61 0.40
CA LEU A 81 -2.38 -13.96 0.94
C LEU A 81 -0.92 -14.17 1.31
N THR A 82 -0.67 -14.57 2.54
CA THR A 82 0.68 -14.85 3.05
C THR A 82 0.70 -16.25 3.65
N ASN A 83 1.66 -17.06 3.22
CA ASN A 83 1.90 -18.40 3.72
C ASN A 83 3.31 -18.45 4.32
N VAL A 84 3.44 -18.86 5.56
CA VAL A 84 4.73 -18.93 6.27
C VAL A 84 4.89 -20.28 6.94
N LEU A 85 5.94 -20.99 6.56
CA LEU A 85 6.39 -22.22 7.19
C LEU A 85 7.56 -21.89 8.11
N ASN A 86 7.44 -22.21 9.39
CA ASN A 86 8.51 -22.08 10.37
C ASN A 86 8.91 -23.46 10.88
N TYR A 87 10.23 -23.66 11.01
CA TYR A 87 10.77 -24.84 11.64
C TYR A 87 11.85 -24.45 12.63
N ASN A 88 11.60 -24.72 13.92
CA ASN A 88 12.49 -24.43 15.03
C ASN A 88 12.94 -25.72 15.66
N PHE A 89 14.24 -25.91 15.80
CA PHE A 89 14.83 -27.08 16.43
C PHE A 89 16.19 -26.76 17.04
N THR A 90 16.59 -27.58 17.98
CA THR A 90 17.90 -27.50 18.63
C THR A 90 18.68 -28.78 18.37
N LEU A 91 20.00 -28.69 18.45
CA LEU A 91 20.92 -29.81 18.31
C LEU A 91 21.97 -29.73 19.43
N ASP A 92 22.58 -30.88 19.76
CA ASP A 92 23.69 -31.00 20.71
C ASP A 92 23.35 -30.40 22.08
N ASP A 93 22.34 -30.96 22.74
CA ASP A 93 21.83 -30.54 24.04
C ASP A 93 21.58 -29.01 24.13
N ASP A 94 20.87 -28.48 23.12
CA ASP A 94 20.51 -27.07 22.99
C ASP A 94 21.67 -26.11 22.71
N ALA A 95 22.87 -26.64 22.44
CA ALA A 95 24.01 -25.78 22.09
C ALA A 95 23.78 -25.03 20.76
N HIS A 96 23.01 -25.59 19.85
CA HIS A 96 22.68 -25.00 18.56
C HIS A 96 21.16 -24.75 18.46
N ASP A 97 20.74 -23.50 18.42
CA ASP A 97 19.36 -23.07 18.16
C ASP A 97 19.23 -22.68 16.69
N ILE A 98 18.38 -23.39 15.94
CA ILE A 98 18.17 -23.17 14.52
C ILE A 98 16.69 -22.87 14.28
N ARG A 99 16.42 -21.70 13.67
CA ARG A 99 15.07 -21.28 13.30
C ARG A 99 15.02 -20.96 11.82
N LEU A 100 14.29 -21.78 11.09
CA LEU A 100 14.09 -21.64 9.65
C LEU A 100 12.71 -21.06 9.38
N MET A 101 12.63 -20.15 8.41
CA MET A 101 11.37 -19.60 7.94
C MET A 101 11.40 -19.58 6.42
N LEU A 102 10.36 -20.08 5.78
CA LEU A 102 10.09 -19.94 4.36
C LEU A 102 8.71 -19.31 4.20
N GLY A 103 8.60 -18.33 3.33
CA GLY A 103 7.35 -17.64 3.12
C GLY A 103 7.08 -17.34 1.66
N GLN A 104 5.80 -17.26 1.35
CA GLN A 104 5.27 -16.81 0.08
C GLN A 104 4.18 -15.77 0.34
N GLU A 105 4.16 -14.69 -0.43
CA GLU A 105 3.17 -13.63 -0.32
C GLU A 105 2.67 -13.25 -1.71
N ILE A 106 1.36 -13.10 -1.85
CA ILE A 106 0.73 -12.55 -3.06
C ILE A 106 -0.10 -11.34 -2.64
N LYS A 107 0.13 -10.22 -3.30
CA LYS A 107 -0.63 -8.97 -3.12
C LYS A 107 -1.29 -8.58 -4.43
N HIS A 108 -2.52 -8.12 -4.33
CA HIS A 108 -3.26 -7.54 -5.44
C HIS A 108 -3.90 -6.23 -5.01
N GLN A 109 -3.76 -5.20 -5.83
CA GLN A 109 -4.40 -3.91 -5.60
C GLN A 109 -4.95 -3.37 -6.92
N GLN A 110 -6.17 -2.85 -6.89
CA GLN A 110 -6.79 -2.17 -8.01
C GLN A 110 -7.59 -0.97 -7.52
N THR A 111 -7.58 0.12 -8.29
CA THR A 111 -8.40 1.30 -8.05
C THR A 111 -9.26 1.56 -9.29
N LYS A 112 -10.55 1.86 -9.07
CA LYS A 112 -11.49 2.29 -10.08
C LYS A 112 -12.04 3.65 -9.70
N THR A 113 -12.08 4.58 -10.64
CA THR A 113 -12.63 5.92 -10.42
C THR A 113 -13.66 6.19 -11.49
N LYS A 114 -14.83 6.67 -11.08
CA LYS A 114 -15.90 7.16 -11.97
C LYS A 114 -16.19 8.60 -11.58
N THR A 115 -16.30 9.46 -12.57
CA THR A 115 -16.63 10.87 -12.37
C THR A 115 -17.77 11.22 -13.31
N TYR A 116 -18.82 11.81 -12.76
CA TYR A 116 -19.96 12.35 -13.48
C TYR A 116 -19.96 13.87 -13.28
N SER A 117 -19.86 14.61 -14.37
CA SER A 117 -19.87 16.06 -14.35
C SER A 117 -21.07 16.56 -15.16
N THR A 118 -21.88 17.40 -14.54
CA THR A 118 -23.12 17.94 -15.13
C THR A 118 -23.13 19.44 -14.95
N ARG A 119 -23.49 20.17 -16.01
CA ARG A 119 -23.60 21.63 -16.03
C ARG A 119 -24.95 22.09 -16.56
N TYR A 120 -25.17 23.39 -16.54
CA TYR A 120 -26.40 24.02 -17.00
C TYR A 120 -27.65 23.51 -16.29
N PHE A 121 -27.54 23.35 -14.95
CA PHE A 121 -28.76 23.15 -14.15
C PHE A 121 -29.65 24.39 -14.20
N PRO A 122 -30.98 24.24 -14.02
CA PRO A 122 -31.86 25.38 -13.87
C PRO A 122 -31.38 26.36 -12.78
N GLU A 123 -31.64 27.62 -12.98
CA GLU A 123 -31.38 28.65 -11.95
C GLU A 123 -32.03 28.24 -10.63
N ASN A 124 -31.37 28.57 -9.53
CA ASN A 124 -31.82 28.23 -8.18
C ASN A 124 -31.84 26.73 -7.82
N THR A 125 -31.31 25.82 -8.64
CA THR A 125 -31.11 24.43 -8.26
C THR A 125 -30.18 24.36 -7.05
N THR A 126 -30.58 23.63 -6.03
CA THR A 126 -29.76 23.37 -4.84
C THR A 126 -28.84 22.17 -5.05
N ALA A 127 -27.82 22.05 -4.19
CA ALA A 127 -26.92 20.87 -4.24
C ALA A 127 -27.68 19.55 -4.06
N GLU A 128 -28.66 19.51 -3.16
CA GLU A 128 -29.47 18.32 -2.90
C GLU A 128 -30.27 17.93 -4.15
N GLN A 129 -31.00 18.87 -4.74
CA GLN A 129 -31.75 18.63 -5.99
C GLN A 129 -30.86 18.17 -7.13
N ALA A 130 -29.66 18.74 -7.27
CA ALA A 130 -28.73 18.36 -8.32
C ALA A 130 -28.21 16.91 -8.13
N PHE A 131 -27.94 16.48 -6.91
CA PHE A 131 -27.46 15.11 -6.64
C PHE A 131 -28.58 14.07 -6.59
N ASP A 132 -29.82 14.47 -6.30
CA ASP A 132 -30.96 13.59 -6.41
C ASP A 132 -31.33 13.32 -7.87
N ASN A 133 -31.11 14.30 -8.75
CA ASN A 133 -31.38 14.15 -10.16
C ASN A 133 -30.38 14.91 -11.05
N LEU A 134 -29.26 14.28 -11.39
CA LEU A 134 -28.26 14.85 -12.28
C LEU A 134 -28.79 15.14 -13.69
N SER A 135 -29.90 14.50 -14.11
CA SER A 135 -30.49 14.71 -15.42
C SER A 135 -31.22 16.05 -15.59
N LEU A 136 -31.39 16.83 -14.52
CA LEU A 136 -31.86 18.22 -14.58
C LEU A 136 -30.89 19.13 -15.34
N GLY A 137 -29.62 18.77 -15.39
CA GLY A 137 -28.59 19.50 -16.15
C GLY A 137 -28.12 18.69 -17.36
N THR A 138 -27.08 19.19 -18.01
CA THR A 138 -26.46 18.56 -19.19
C THR A 138 -25.15 17.89 -18.80
N PRO A 139 -25.02 16.56 -18.95
CA PRO A 139 -23.74 15.85 -18.79
C PRO A 139 -22.68 16.40 -19.74
N TYR A 140 -21.42 16.57 -19.24
CA TYR A 140 -20.37 17.05 -20.12
C TYR A 140 -19.05 16.29 -20.03
N GLU A 141 -18.51 16.01 -18.87
CA GLU A 141 -17.26 15.27 -18.72
C GLU A 141 -17.47 14.02 -17.86
N ASN A 142 -18.03 13.00 -18.45
CA ASN A 142 -18.16 11.72 -17.76
C ASN A 142 -16.92 10.87 -18.02
N SER A 143 -16.31 10.37 -16.98
CA SER A 143 -15.14 9.51 -17.09
C SER A 143 -15.27 8.27 -16.24
N SER A 144 -14.74 7.17 -16.76
CA SER A 144 -14.54 5.93 -15.99
C SER A 144 -13.12 5.45 -16.24
N LYS A 145 -12.34 5.39 -15.17
CA LYS A 145 -10.95 4.93 -15.20
C LYS A 145 -10.77 3.77 -14.25
N ALA A 146 -10.25 2.66 -14.74
CA ALA A 146 -9.74 1.57 -13.93
C ALA A 146 -8.21 1.57 -14.08
N ASP A 147 -7.50 1.70 -12.95
CA ASP A 147 -6.05 1.54 -12.97
C ASP A 147 -5.71 0.08 -13.24
N SER A 148 -4.61 -0.16 -13.96
CA SER A 148 -4.09 -1.52 -14.11
C SER A 148 -3.83 -2.14 -12.73
N PRO A 149 -4.25 -3.39 -12.51
CA PRO A 149 -4.00 -4.04 -11.24
C PRO A 149 -2.50 -4.10 -10.95
N SER A 150 -2.10 -3.65 -9.77
CA SER A 150 -0.76 -3.89 -9.24
C SER A 150 -0.75 -5.25 -8.56
N ARG A 151 0.15 -6.13 -8.99
CA ARG A 151 0.35 -7.46 -8.43
C ARG A 151 1.79 -7.61 -8.00
N ILE A 152 1.97 -8.14 -6.79
CA ILE A 152 3.28 -8.47 -6.25
C ILE A 152 3.23 -9.92 -5.80
N SER A 153 4.21 -10.70 -6.23
CA SER A 153 4.45 -12.07 -5.74
C SER A 153 5.84 -12.09 -5.11
N SER A 154 5.91 -12.56 -3.89
CA SER A 154 7.14 -12.55 -3.11
C SER A 154 7.41 -13.93 -2.53
N PHE A 155 8.69 -14.33 -2.57
CA PHE A 155 9.21 -15.48 -1.84
C PHE A 155 10.28 -14.99 -0.89
N PHE A 156 10.27 -15.47 0.34
CA PHE A 156 11.25 -15.05 1.32
C PHE A 156 11.64 -16.19 2.25
N GLY A 157 12.88 -16.14 2.68
CA GLY A 157 13.44 -17.10 3.62
C GLY A 157 14.30 -16.41 4.67
N ARG A 158 14.37 -17.04 5.84
CA ARG A 158 15.23 -16.59 6.93
C ARG A 158 15.79 -17.80 7.66
N ILE A 159 17.06 -17.70 7.98
CA ILE A 159 17.76 -18.65 8.86
C ILE A 159 18.28 -17.80 10.03
N ASN A 160 17.83 -18.15 11.24
CA ASN A 160 18.43 -17.65 12.46
C ASN A 160 19.20 -18.81 13.10
N TYR A 161 20.43 -18.54 13.45
CA TYR A 161 21.31 -19.49 14.10
C TYR A 161 21.84 -18.90 15.40
N GLY A 162 21.74 -19.65 16.47
CA GLY A 162 22.31 -19.34 17.77
C GLY A 162 23.25 -20.46 18.22
N TYR A 163 24.40 -20.10 18.73
CA TYR A 163 25.34 -21.04 19.34
C TYR A 163 25.55 -20.70 20.80
N LYS A 164 25.14 -21.62 21.69
CA LYS A 164 25.25 -21.51 23.16
C LYS A 164 24.72 -20.18 23.71
N ASP A 165 23.68 -19.62 23.08
CA ASP A 165 23.14 -18.28 23.34
C ASP A 165 24.16 -17.14 23.28
N LYS A 166 25.39 -17.40 22.87
CA LYS A 166 26.48 -16.44 22.79
C LYS A 166 26.61 -15.77 21.42
N TYR A 167 26.63 -16.58 20.37
CA TYR A 167 26.86 -16.12 19.00
C TYR A 167 25.58 -16.28 18.19
N LEU A 168 25.17 -15.20 17.56
CA LEU A 168 23.93 -15.13 16.81
C LEU A 168 24.22 -14.75 15.36
N ALA A 169 23.64 -15.45 14.41
CA ALA A 169 23.71 -15.11 13.00
C ALA A 169 22.31 -15.18 12.38
N THR A 170 22.01 -14.26 11.48
CA THR A 170 20.78 -14.29 10.68
C THR A 170 21.12 -14.08 9.23
N PHE A 171 20.56 -14.92 8.38
CA PHE A 171 20.55 -14.75 6.95
C PHE A 171 19.11 -14.60 6.46
N THR A 172 18.85 -13.64 5.60
CA THR A 172 17.54 -13.41 4.96
C THR A 172 17.72 -13.29 3.46
N LEU A 173 16.78 -13.82 2.71
CA LEU A 173 16.66 -13.60 1.27
C LEU A 173 15.20 -13.35 0.94
N ARG A 174 14.94 -12.29 0.18
CA ARG A 174 13.63 -11.99 -0.37
C ARG A 174 13.72 -11.80 -1.87
N ALA A 175 12.82 -12.42 -2.60
CA ALA A 175 12.62 -12.24 -4.02
C ALA A 175 11.22 -11.67 -4.26
N ASP A 176 11.12 -10.48 -4.84
CA ASP A 176 9.86 -9.79 -5.14
C ASP A 176 9.68 -9.63 -6.63
N GLY A 177 8.59 -10.18 -7.16
CA GLY A 177 8.14 -9.99 -8.53
C GLY A 177 6.97 -9.01 -8.60
N SER A 178 7.11 -7.93 -9.36
CA SER A 178 6.09 -6.89 -9.48
C SER A 178 5.61 -6.71 -10.92
N SER A 179 4.28 -6.59 -11.08
CA SER A 179 3.66 -6.27 -12.38
C SER A 179 3.95 -4.85 -12.88
N LYS A 180 4.56 -4.01 -12.06
CA LYS A 180 4.99 -2.66 -12.44
C LYS A 180 6.24 -2.65 -13.32
N PHE A 181 6.95 -3.76 -13.41
CA PHE A 181 8.16 -3.90 -14.22
C PHE A 181 7.91 -4.69 -15.50
N ALA A 182 8.73 -4.45 -16.52
CA ALA A 182 8.74 -5.21 -17.76
C ALA A 182 8.99 -6.71 -17.49
N SER A 183 8.47 -7.58 -18.38
CA SER A 183 8.53 -9.03 -18.21
C SER A 183 9.93 -9.58 -17.92
N ASN A 184 10.96 -8.96 -18.48
CA ASN A 184 12.35 -9.39 -18.37
C ASN A 184 13.02 -8.99 -17.04
N ASN A 185 12.47 -7.99 -16.32
CA ASN A 185 13.05 -7.40 -15.11
C ASN A 185 12.07 -7.35 -13.93
N ARG A 186 11.14 -8.31 -13.87
CA ARG A 186 10.08 -8.31 -12.83
C ARG A 186 10.58 -8.66 -11.44
N TRP A 187 11.68 -9.42 -11.35
CA TRP A 187 12.16 -9.97 -10.09
C TRP A 187 13.34 -9.17 -9.55
N GLY A 188 13.23 -8.75 -8.31
CA GLY A 188 14.32 -8.20 -7.52
C GLY A 188 14.69 -9.14 -6.37
N PHE A 189 15.99 -9.21 -6.03
CA PHE A 189 16.52 -10.05 -4.97
C PHE A 189 17.14 -9.17 -3.89
N PHE A 190 16.76 -9.42 -2.64
CA PHE A 190 17.12 -8.59 -1.49
C PHE A 190 17.70 -9.48 -0.38
N PRO A 191 19.02 -9.74 -0.43
CA PRO A 191 19.71 -10.47 0.64
C PRO A 191 19.96 -9.58 1.85
N GLY A 192 20.03 -10.19 3.02
CA GLY A 192 20.41 -9.56 4.27
C GLY A 192 21.16 -10.54 5.16
N ILE A 193 22.14 -10.03 5.88
CA ILE A 193 22.93 -10.78 6.86
C ILE A 193 23.11 -9.97 8.12
N SER A 194 23.09 -10.61 9.26
CA SER A 194 23.44 -9.99 10.54
C SER A 194 24.18 -10.97 11.45
N ALA A 195 25.03 -10.42 12.30
CA ALA A 195 25.71 -11.13 13.36
C ALA A 195 25.56 -10.39 14.69
N GLY A 196 25.48 -11.12 15.76
CA GLY A 196 25.39 -10.59 17.12
C GLY A 196 26.19 -11.43 18.10
N TRP A 197 26.71 -10.81 19.13
CA TRP A 197 27.44 -11.47 20.19
C TRP A 197 26.90 -11.07 21.55
N ASN A 198 26.43 -12.05 22.30
CA ASN A 198 25.98 -11.87 23.67
C ASN A 198 27.22 -11.95 24.61
N VAL A 199 27.95 -10.84 24.77
CA VAL A 199 29.16 -10.78 25.59
C VAL A 199 28.86 -11.12 27.05
N HIS A 200 27.69 -10.75 27.53
CA HIS A 200 27.23 -11.03 28.90
C HIS A 200 27.05 -12.55 29.19
N GLU A 201 26.98 -13.39 28.15
CA GLU A 201 26.93 -14.86 28.31
C GLU A 201 28.33 -15.51 28.38
N GLU A 202 29.40 -14.75 28.16
CA GLU A 202 30.76 -15.27 28.23
C GLU A 202 31.22 -15.42 29.68
N ALA A 203 32.01 -16.48 29.97
CA ALA A 203 32.52 -16.75 31.31
C ALA A 203 33.36 -15.59 31.84
N PHE A 204 34.26 -15.01 31.03
CA PHE A 204 35.10 -13.90 31.42
C PHE A 204 34.29 -12.67 31.82
N PHE A 205 33.09 -12.48 31.29
CA PHE A 205 32.21 -11.37 31.65
C PHE A 205 31.45 -11.70 32.94
N LYS A 206 30.84 -12.90 33.02
CA LYS A 206 30.09 -13.36 34.22
C LYS A 206 30.91 -13.36 35.49
N ASP A 207 32.22 -13.66 35.38
CA ASP A 207 33.16 -13.70 36.49
C ASP A 207 33.74 -12.30 36.83
N SER A 208 33.37 -11.27 36.08
CA SER A 208 33.85 -9.90 36.25
C SER A 208 32.96 -9.08 37.19
N LYS A 209 33.56 -8.10 37.90
CA LYS A 209 32.81 -7.11 38.70
C LYS A 209 31.85 -6.25 37.83
N PHE A 210 32.05 -6.18 36.52
CA PHE A 210 31.15 -5.49 35.61
C PHE A 210 29.79 -6.16 35.52
N ALA A 211 29.71 -7.46 35.70
CA ALA A 211 28.45 -8.21 35.68
C ALA A 211 27.49 -7.80 36.82
N GLU A 212 28.02 -7.25 37.94
CA GLU A 212 27.19 -6.73 39.04
C GLU A 212 26.42 -5.46 38.65
N VAL A 213 26.91 -4.69 37.68
CA VAL A 213 26.35 -3.38 37.29
C VAL A 213 25.72 -3.42 35.92
N VAL A 214 26.31 -4.20 35.00
CA VAL A 214 25.86 -4.28 33.59
C VAL A 214 25.34 -5.67 33.29
N SER A 215 24.04 -5.81 33.13
CA SER A 215 23.35 -7.09 32.90
C SER A 215 23.31 -7.53 31.44
N LEU A 216 23.49 -6.62 30.47
CA LEU A 216 23.37 -6.91 29.05
C LEU A 216 24.41 -6.14 28.21
N ILE A 217 25.25 -6.88 27.49
CA ILE A 217 26.14 -6.34 26.46
C ILE A 217 25.95 -7.22 25.20
N LYS A 218 25.43 -6.60 24.13
CA LYS A 218 25.12 -7.28 22.86
C LYS A 218 25.47 -6.42 21.65
N PRO A 219 26.73 -6.38 21.21
CA PRO A 219 27.08 -5.78 19.92
C PRO A 219 26.41 -6.54 18.77
N ARG A 220 25.99 -5.80 17.74
CA ARG A 220 25.38 -6.33 16.52
C ARG A 220 25.86 -5.57 15.30
N ILE A 221 25.99 -6.29 14.20
CA ILE A 221 26.25 -5.72 12.89
C ILE A 221 25.25 -6.32 11.89
N SER A 222 24.77 -5.52 10.95
CA SER A 222 23.89 -6.00 9.89
C SER A 222 24.16 -5.27 8.59
N TYR A 223 23.97 -5.98 7.49
CA TYR A 223 23.98 -5.44 6.14
C TYR A 223 22.85 -6.07 5.32
N GLY A 224 22.19 -5.28 4.48
CA GLY A 224 21.11 -5.79 3.65
C GLY A 224 20.74 -4.84 2.52
N LEU A 225 20.13 -5.39 1.48
CA LEU A 225 19.57 -4.66 0.36
C LEU A 225 18.04 -4.61 0.48
N ASN A 226 17.47 -3.46 0.19
CA ASN A 226 16.02 -3.26 0.17
C ASN A 226 15.57 -2.70 -1.18
N GLY A 227 14.46 -3.24 -1.71
CA GLY A 227 13.80 -2.71 -2.89
C GLY A 227 12.74 -1.67 -2.55
N ASN A 228 12.60 -0.67 -3.42
CA ASN A 228 11.53 0.31 -3.33
C ASN A 228 10.85 0.48 -4.69
N VAL A 229 9.55 0.23 -4.76
CA VAL A 229 8.71 0.37 -5.96
C VAL A 229 7.72 1.56 -5.86
N ASN A 230 7.82 2.38 -4.81
CA ASN A 230 6.83 3.42 -4.53
C ASN A 230 6.85 4.58 -5.55
N GLY A 231 7.95 4.82 -6.24
CA GLY A 231 8.05 5.84 -7.28
C GLY A 231 7.62 5.39 -8.68
N ILE A 232 7.23 4.11 -8.85
CA ILE A 232 6.94 3.53 -10.16
C ILE A 232 5.43 3.40 -10.34
N GLY A 233 4.89 4.06 -11.40
CA GLY A 233 3.49 3.94 -11.77
C GLY A 233 3.19 2.62 -12.47
N ASN A 234 1.92 2.22 -12.45
CA ASN A 234 1.49 0.93 -13.05
C ASN A 234 1.65 0.86 -14.57
N PHE A 235 1.88 2.00 -15.22
CA PHE A 235 2.03 2.12 -16.68
C PHE A 235 3.42 2.60 -17.11
N ASP A 236 4.35 2.79 -16.17
CA ASP A 236 5.69 3.33 -16.49
C ASP A 236 6.55 2.36 -17.32
N VAL A 237 6.16 1.07 -17.32
CA VAL A 237 6.77 0.03 -18.16
C VAL A 237 6.40 0.16 -19.66
N TYR A 238 5.32 0.88 -19.97
CA TYR A 238 4.88 1.12 -21.34
C TYR A 238 5.34 2.50 -21.81
N GLY A 239 5.80 2.57 -23.08
CA GLY A 239 6.12 3.87 -23.69
C GLY A 239 4.89 4.81 -23.63
N LYS A 240 5.07 5.99 -23.05
CA LYS A 240 4.01 7.00 -23.00
C LYS A 240 4.15 7.90 -24.23
N TYR A 241 3.14 7.87 -25.09
CA TYR A 241 3.02 8.85 -26.16
C TYR A 241 2.22 10.03 -25.65
N GLY A 242 2.83 11.22 -25.63
CA GLY A 242 2.15 12.48 -25.39
C GLY A 242 1.90 13.19 -26.71
N SER A 243 0.75 13.83 -26.91
CA SER A 243 0.55 14.74 -28.01
C SER A 243 1.43 15.98 -27.79
N VAL A 244 2.46 16.16 -28.58
CA VAL A 244 3.32 17.34 -28.61
C VAL A 244 2.70 18.32 -29.62
N GLY A 245 1.65 19.04 -29.22
CA GLY A 245 1.06 20.13 -29.98
C GLY A 245 0.73 19.83 -31.45
N ALA A 246 -0.35 20.39 -31.95
CA ALA A 246 -0.66 20.36 -33.39
C ALA A 246 0.32 21.27 -34.15
N TYR A 247 1.12 20.72 -35.04
CA TYR A 247 1.88 21.51 -35.99
C TYR A 247 0.91 21.94 -37.12
N ASN A 248 0.77 23.24 -37.32
CA ASN A 248 -0.13 23.87 -38.33
C ASN A 248 -1.62 23.50 -38.23
N GLY A 249 -2.17 23.21 -37.06
CA GLY A 249 -3.62 23.08 -36.86
C GLY A 249 -4.28 21.85 -37.52
N ASN A 250 -3.50 20.92 -38.08
CA ASN A 250 -3.97 19.66 -38.60
C ASN A 250 -3.42 18.51 -37.75
N LEU A 251 -4.32 17.76 -37.10
CA LEU A 251 -4.08 16.39 -36.68
C LEU A 251 -4.32 15.48 -37.87
#